data_3a72fc298bc15ca76b186e131fcf1392
#
_entry.id   3a72fc298bc15ca76b186e131fcf1392
#
_cell.length_a   1.000
_cell.length_b   1.000
_cell.length_c   1.000
_cell.angle_alpha   90.00
_cell.angle_beta   90.00
_cell.angle_gamma   90.00
#
_symmetry.space_group_name_H-M   'P 1'
#
loop_
_entity.id
_entity.type
_entity.pdbx_description
1 polymer ?
#
loop_
_entity_poly.entity_id
_entity_poly.type
_entity_poly.pdbx_seq_one_letter_code
_entity_poly.pdbx_strand_id
1 'polypeptide(L)'
;MAAHNKINQCGLYVISPQTFLLEEFVGRLEQAFAGGKIDVFQLRMKDASDDAIIEACKVLIPICHAHGAQFILNDSVHLVNKVGADGVHIGIEDTSLKMPGIH
;
A
#
# COMPACT_ATOMS: atom_id res chain seq x y z
N MET A 1 -3.54 9.87 -4.81
CA MET A 1 -4.00 8.77 -3.98
C MET A 1 -5.43 8.44 -4.31
N ALA A 2 -5.71 7.21 -4.53
CA ALA A 2 -7.04 6.80 -4.92
C ALA A 2 -7.72 6.13 -3.74
N ALA A 3 -8.94 6.52 -3.48
CA ALA A 3 -9.71 5.91 -2.41
C ALA A 3 -10.85 5.15 -3.02
N HIS A 4 -10.96 3.90 -2.66
CA HIS A 4 -12.08 3.11 -3.11
C HIS A 4 -13.23 3.30 -2.16
N ASN A 5 -14.38 3.02 -2.65
CA ASN A 5 -15.54 3.17 -1.81
C ASN A 5 -15.40 2.30 -0.61
N LYS A 6 -16.06 2.68 0.41
CA LYS A 6 -16.08 1.90 1.59
C LYS A 6 -17.03 0.76 1.44
N ILE A 7 -16.85 -0.21 2.23
CA ILE A 7 -17.68 -1.36 2.22
C ILE A 7 -18.48 -1.35 3.49
N ASN A 8 -19.72 -1.08 3.38
CA ASN A 8 -20.57 -1.05 4.52
C ASN A 8 -19.98 -0.12 5.56
N GLN A 9 -19.79 -0.61 6.74
CA GLN A 9 -19.30 0.18 7.82
C GLN A 9 -17.81 0.01 7.99
N CYS A 10 -17.11 -0.52 7.03
CA CYS A 10 -15.74 -0.89 7.25
C CYS A 10 -14.75 0.22 7.10
N GLY A 11 -15.03 1.27 6.47
CA GLY A 11 -14.05 2.33 6.28
C GLY A 11 -13.42 2.28 4.91
N LEU A 12 -12.24 2.83 4.77
CA LEU A 12 -11.63 3.05 3.47
C LEU A 12 -10.44 2.15 3.23
N TYR A 13 -10.33 1.73 1.99
CA TYR A 13 -9.15 1.06 1.46
C TYR A 13 -8.48 2.05 0.53
N VAL A 14 -7.25 2.42 0.81
CA VAL A 14 -6.55 3.45 0.07
C VAL A 14 -5.32 2.86 -0.59
N ILE A 15 -5.10 3.21 -1.85
CA ILE A 15 -3.94 2.76 -2.61
C ILE A 15 -3.11 3.97 -2.97
N SER A 16 -1.80 3.90 -2.77
CA SER A 16 -0.93 5.01 -3.08
C SER A 16 -0.85 5.24 -4.59
N PRO A 17 -0.46 6.43 -5.02
CA PRO A 17 -0.09 6.62 -6.41
C PRO A 17 1.10 5.74 -6.76
N GLN A 18 1.28 5.48 -8.04
CA GLN A 18 2.40 4.64 -8.47
C GLN A 18 3.74 5.35 -8.33
N THR A 19 3.74 6.66 -8.46
CA THR A 19 4.95 7.45 -8.26
C THR A 19 4.60 8.66 -7.40
N PHE A 20 5.52 9.03 -6.53
CA PHE A 20 5.31 10.17 -5.64
C PHE A 20 6.64 10.52 -4.98
N LEU A 21 6.71 11.74 -4.47
CA LEU A 21 7.80 12.13 -3.60
C LEU A 21 7.41 11.76 -2.18
N LEU A 22 8.27 11.02 -1.51
CA LEU A 22 7.93 10.47 -0.22
C LEU A 22 7.55 11.56 0.79
N GLU A 23 8.31 12.63 0.82
CA GLU A 23 8.03 13.70 1.77
C GLU A 23 6.65 14.30 1.57
N GLU A 24 6.29 14.53 0.32
CA GLU A 24 4.98 15.08 0.03
C GLU A 24 3.88 14.10 0.36
N PHE A 25 4.14 12.83 0.07
CA PHE A 25 3.11 11.82 0.29
C PHE A 25 2.84 11.62 1.77
N VAL A 26 3.87 11.70 2.60
CA VAL A 26 3.68 11.59 4.05
C VAL A 26 2.66 12.62 4.52
N GLY A 27 2.82 13.87 4.07
CA GLY A 27 1.88 14.90 4.47
C GLY A 27 0.46 14.62 4.01
N ARG A 28 0.33 14.13 2.78
CA ARG A 28 -1.00 13.80 2.26
C ARG A 28 -1.63 12.65 3.00
N LEU A 29 -0.82 11.64 3.34
CA LEU A 29 -1.34 10.50 4.06
C LEU A 29 -1.82 10.90 5.44
N GLU A 30 -1.04 11.74 6.12
CA GLU A 30 -1.45 12.19 7.44
C GLU A 30 -2.72 13.03 7.39
N GLN A 31 -2.86 13.86 6.35
CA GLN A 31 -4.09 14.60 6.16
C GLN A 31 -5.27 13.67 5.92
N ALA A 32 -5.04 12.61 5.16
CA ALA A 32 -6.11 11.65 4.91
C ALA A 32 -6.57 10.96 6.19
N PHE A 33 -5.62 10.60 7.05
CA PHE A 33 -5.99 10.01 8.33
C PHE A 33 -6.72 11.01 9.22
N ALA A 34 -6.32 12.28 9.16
CA ALA A 34 -6.99 13.28 9.96
C ALA A 34 -8.42 13.51 9.50
N GLY A 35 -8.69 13.30 8.20
CA GLY A 35 -10.02 13.54 7.67
C GLY A 35 -10.96 12.37 7.78
N GLY A 36 -10.48 11.20 8.18
CA GLY A 36 -11.34 10.04 8.28
C GLY A 36 -10.57 8.80 8.63
N LYS A 37 -11.28 7.70 8.75
CA LYS A 37 -10.64 6.45 9.12
C LYS A 37 -10.25 5.68 7.87
N ILE A 38 -8.99 5.28 7.82
CA ILE A 38 -8.50 4.41 6.77
C ILE A 38 -8.18 3.08 7.43
N ASP A 39 -8.78 2.01 6.94
CA ASP A 39 -8.57 0.69 7.52
C ASP A 39 -7.40 -0.04 6.88
N VAL A 40 -7.18 0.17 5.60
CA VAL A 40 -6.12 -0.53 4.87
C VAL A 40 -5.45 0.46 3.93
N PHE A 41 -4.14 0.47 3.96
CA PHE A 41 -3.34 1.26 3.02
C PHE A 41 -2.46 0.32 2.22
N GLN A 42 -2.49 0.44 0.91
CA GLN A 42 -1.64 -0.35 0.03
C GLN A 42 -0.60 0.53 -0.63
N LEU A 43 0.66 0.18 -0.45
CA LEU A 43 1.75 0.88 -1.11
C LEU A 43 2.00 0.24 -2.47
N ARG A 44 1.84 1.03 -3.52
CA ARG A 44 2.01 0.56 -4.88
C ARG A 44 2.99 1.48 -5.58
N MET A 45 4.26 1.05 -5.64
CA MET A 45 5.30 1.85 -6.28
C MET A 45 5.72 1.16 -7.56
N LYS A 46 5.50 1.86 -8.66
CA LYS A 46 5.79 1.30 -9.97
C LYS A 46 7.27 1.45 -10.29
N ASP A 47 7.88 0.36 -10.75
CA ASP A 47 9.27 0.37 -11.21
C ASP A 47 10.25 0.86 -10.16
N ALA A 48 9.91 0.69 -8.90
CA ALA A 48 10.80 1.11 -7.83
C ALA A 48 11.73 -0.03 -7.44
N SER A 49 12.94 0.33 -7.04
CA SER A 49 13.88 -0.65 -6.52
C SER A 49 13.43 -1.13 -5.14
N ASP A 50 13.97 -2.27 -4.73
CA ASP A 50 13.70 -2.75 -3.39
C ASP A 50 14.11 -1.73 -2.34
N ASP A 51 15.26 -1.07 -2.56
CA ASP A 51 15.72 -0.07 -1.58
C ASP A 51 14.74 1.07 -1.45
N ALA A 52 14.17 1.52 -2.57
CA ALA A 52 13.19 2.61 -2.53
C ALA A 52 11.94 2.18 -1.80
N ILE A 53 11.50 0.96 -2.03
CA ILE A 53 10.31 0.43 -1.35
C ILE A 53 10.58 0.30 0.14
N ILE A 54 11.74 -0.21 0.52
CA ILE A 54 12.09 -0.36 1.93
C ILE A 54 12.13 1.01 2.61
N GLU A 55 12.70 2.01 1.97
CA GLU A 55 12.75 3.34 2.55
C GLU A 55 11.36 3.91 2.75
N ALA A 56 10.50 3.74 1.77
CA ALA A 56 9.12 4.21 1.91
C ALA A 56 8.42 3.49 3.05
N CYS A 57 8.62 2.18 3.17
CA CYS A 57 7.99 1.41 4.23
C CYS A 57 8.44 1.85 5.60
N LYS A 58 9.73 2.18 5.76
CA LYS A 58 10.23 2.62 7.05
C LYS A 58 9.51 3.85 7.56
N VAL A 59 9.08 4.70 6.64
CA VAL A 59 8.39 5.92 7.00
C VAL A 59 6.89 5.71 7.13
N LEU A 60 6.31 4.97 6.20
CA LEU A 60 4.85 4.88 6.10
C LEU A 60 4.23 3.86 7.04
N ILE A 61 4.91 2.76 7.31
CA ILE A 61 4.32 1.73 8.17
C ILE A 61 4.04 2.26 9.58
N PRO A 62 4.96 2.98 10.24
CA PRO A 62 4.64 3.50 11.55
C PRO A 62 3.46 4.45 11.54
N ILE A 63 3.31 5.24 10.48
CA ILE A 63 2.17 6.14 10.39
C ILE A 63 0.88 5.36 10.30
N CYS A 64 0.84 4.36 9.45
CA CYS A 64 -0.37 3.54 9.30
C CYS A 64 -0.70 2.82 10.59
N HIS A 65 0.28 2.20 11.22
CA HIS A 65 0.03 1.44 12.43
C HIS A 65 -0.39 2.35 13.59
N ALA A 66 0.14 3.56 13.64
CA ALA A 66 -0.27 4.50 14.67
C ALA A 66 -1.75 4.86 14.55
N HIS A 67 -2.30 4.78 13.37
CA HIS A 67 -3.71 5.07 13.15
C HIS A 67 -4.57 3.81 13.06
N GLY A 68 -3.97 2.65 13.32
CA GLY A 68 -4.72 1.40 13.32
C GLY A 68 -4.98 0.84 11.94
N ALA A 69 -4.29 1.31 10.92
CA ALA A 69 -4.49 0.82 9.56
C ALA A 69 -3.51 -0.31 9.25
N GLN A 70 -3.95 -1.25 8.45
CA GLN A 70 -3.07 -2.30 7.95
C GLN A 70 -2.28 -1.77 6.77
N PHE A 71 -1.04 -2.23 6.66
CA PHE A 71 -0.16 -1.82 5.58
C PHE A 71 0.10 -3.00 4.66
N ILE A 72 -0.26 -2.84 3.39
CA ILE A 72 -0.17 -3.90 2.41
C ILE A 72 0.84 -3.48 1.33
N LEU A 73 1.73 -4.39 0.95
CA LEU A 73 2.62 -4.15 -0.17
C LEU A 73 2.01 -4.69 -1.45
N ASN A 74 2.29 -4.01 -2.56
CA ASN A 74 1.84 -4.48 -3.86
C ASN A 74 2.98 -5.25 -4.53
N ASP A 75 2.74 -6.54 -4.78
CA ASP A 75 3.63 -7.43 -5.55
C ASP A 75 4.97 -7.78 -4.93
N SER A 76 5.40 -7.13 -3.89
CA SER A 76 6.75 -7.35 -3.35
C SER A 76 6.71 -8.37 -2.23
N VAL A 77 6.38 -9.60 -2.57
CA VAL A 77 6.24 -10.66 -1.58
C VAL A 77 7.50 -10.84 -0.76
N HIS A 78 8.65 -10.74 -1.43
CA HIS A 78 9.93 -10.99 -0.76
C HIS A 78 10.28 -9.93 0.28
N LEU A 79 9.59 -8.79 0.27
CA LEU A 79 9.89 -7.73 1.22
C LEU A 79 8.93 -7.68 2.40
N VAL A 80 7.84 -8.42 2.35
CA VAL A 80 6.79 -8.29 3.36
C VAL A 80 7.34 -8.50 4.78
N ASN A 81 8.06 -9.57 5.00
CA ASN A 81 8.58 -9.83 6.34
C ASN A 81 9.71 -8.88 6.69
N LYS A 82 10.49 -8.49 5.70
CA LYS A 82 11.64 -7.64 5.95
C LYS A 82 11.23 -6.26 6.43
N VAL A 83 10.13 -5.73 5.89
CA VAL A 83 9.71 -4.38 6.24
C VAL A 83 8.64 -4.36 7.32
N GLY A 84 8.05 -5.50 7.65
CA GLY A 84 7.01 -5.53 8.67
C GLY A 84 5.63 -5.17 8.14
N ALA A 85 5.39 -5.38 6.85
CA ALA A 85 4.08 -5.15 6.29
C ALA A 85 3.09 -6.20 6.80
N ASP A 86 1.82 -5.83 6.83
CA ASP A 86 0.79 -6.73 7.32
C ASP A 86 0.36 -7.75 6.27
N GLY A 87 0.64 -7.49 5.00
CA GLY A 87 0.27 -8.42 3.96
C GLY A 87 0.77 -7.95 2.61
N VAL A 88 0.40 -8.68 1.57
CA VAL A 88 0.82 -8.38 0.22
C VAL A 88 -0.37 -8.58 -0.70
N HIS A 89 -0.47 -7.71 -1.69
CA HIS A 89 -1.46 -7.83 -2.75
C HIS A 89 -0.75 -8.20 -4.03
N ILE A 90 -1.19 -9.27 -4.67
CA ILE A 90 -0.58 -9.73 -5.91
C ILE A 90 -1.56 -9.48 -7.03
N GLY A 91 -1.11 -8.75 -8.02
CA GLY A 91 -1.96 -8.46 -9.18
C GLY A 91 -1.98 -9.64 -10.10
N ILE A 92 -3.13 -10.27 -10.19
CA ILE A 92 -3.25 -11.47 -10.99
C ILE A 92 -3.58 -11.16 -12.42
N GLU A 93 -4.24 -10.09 -12.65
CA GLU A 93 -4.69 -9.82 -14.00
C GLU A 93 -3.55 -9.56 -14.94
N ASP A 94 -2.38 -9.38 -14.41
CA ASP A 94 -1.27 -9.18 -15.27
C ASP A 94 -0.74 -10.37 -15.87
N THR A 95 -1.13 -11.39 -15.54
CA THR A 95 -0.41 -12.48 -15.94
C THR A 95 -0.88 -13.11 -17.04
N SER A 96 -0.69 -12.87 -17.35
CA SER A 96 -1.15 -13.45 -18.02
C SER A 96 -1.33 -14.68 -17.82
N LEU A 97 -1.71 -14.77 -17.32
CA LEU A 97 -2.10 -15.50 -16.96
C LEU A 97 -2.29 -16.29 -17.40
N LYS A 98 -1.96 -16.17 -17.88
CA LYS A 98 -2.22 -16.58 -18.27
C LYS A 98 -1.89 -17.47 -18.02
N MET A 99 -1.63 -17.87 -17.99
CA MET A 99 -1.64 -18.53 -17.52
C MET A 99 -1.72 -19.26 -17.25
N PRO A 100 -1.55 -19.57 -17.58
CA PRO A 100 -1.91 -20.13 -17.18
C PRO A 100 -1.95 -20.56 -16.67
N GLY A 101 -1.89 -20.51 -16.70
CA GLY A 101 -2.27 -20.79 -16.04
C GLY A 101 -2.34 -21.03 -15.55
N ILE A 102 -2.19 -20.97 -15.51
CA ILE A 102 -2.53 -20.82 -15.04
C ILE A 102 -2.88 -20.71 -14.92
N HIS A 103 -2.81 -20.64 -15.15
CA HIS A 103 -3.34 -20.20 -15.00
C HIS A 103 -3.53 -20.13 -14.78
#